data_70d5b6f3531f54055569ac92c55590e1
#
_entry.id   70d5b6f3531f54055569ac92c55590e1
#
_cell.length_a   1.000
_cell.length_b   1.000
_cell.length_c   1.000
_cell.angle_alpha   90.00
_cell.angle_beta   90.00
_cell.angle_gamma   90.00
#
_symmetry.space_group_name_H-M   'P 1'
#
loop_
_entity.id
_entity.type
_entity.pdbx_description
1 polymer ?
#
loop_
_entity_poly.entity_id
_entity_poly.type
_entity_poly.pdbx_seq_one_letter_code
_entity_poly.pdbx_strand_id
1 'polypeptide(L)'
;TIHKYKMPDAENAFESNTENGGIEMDSLPETAEPLANVKFQVTKMEQDQAGKWNETTVSRTVVTNESGEAVLEDLPLGRYKVEELGLDSSDGSDAVLPNEKDDAMVGKAFYVDVPMTQADGQTLNYNVHVYPKNEVLSIEKDVTYVGNKHDSFDMQENQTWIIHTAIPGNIALTNDNGSYDTAKLYKVTDKIDSQLTYKGNIV
;
A
#
# COMPACT_ATOMS: atom_id res chain seq x y z
N THR A 1 9.46 -5.23 -14.13
CA THR A 1 8.80 -6.01 -13.05
C THR A 1 8.35 -5.08 -11.94
N ILE A 2 7.12 -5.26 -11.45
CA ILE A 2 6.59 -4.59 -10.26
C ILE A 2 6.64 -5.61 -9.13
N HIS A 3 7.23 -5.22 -7.98
CA HIS A 3 7.28 -6.00 -6.75
C HIS A 3 6.46 -5.27 -5.69
N LYS A 4 5.27 -5.78 -5.39
CA LYS A 4 4.33 -5.16 -4.44
C LYS A 4 4.47 -5.75 -3.06
N TYR A 5 4.65 -4.88 -2.08
CA TYR A 5 4.77 -5.25 -0.67
C TYR A 5 3.80 -4.48 0.22
N LYS A 6 3.47 -5.08 1.35
CA LYS A 6 2.85 -4.44 2.51
C LYS A 6 3.85 -4.45 3.66
N MET A 7 3.83 -3.41 4.50
CA MET A 7 4.72 -3.29 5.65
C MET A 7 4.19 -2.28 6.67
N PRO A 8 4.58 -2.41 7.97
CA PRO A 8 4.07 -1.53 9.03
C PRO A 8 4.47 -0.06 8.87
N ASP A 9 5.64 0.20 8.28
CA ASP A 9 6.14 1.55 8.01
C ASP A 9 6.67 1.58 6.57
N ALA A 10 5.84 2.06 5.65
CA ALA A 10 6.17 2.07 4.24
C ALA A 10 7.03 3.28 3.81
N GLU A 11 7.08 4.35 4.61
CA GLU A 11 7.75 5.58 4.19
C GLU A 11 9.28 5.48 4.23
N ASN A 12 9.83 4.70 5.20
CA ASN A 12 11.28 4.68 5.45
C ASN A 12 11.99 3.38 5.07
N ALA A 13 11.30 2.46 4.44
CA ALA A 13 11.77 1.09 4.37
C ALA A 13 12.58 0.71 3.14
N PHE A 14 12.52 1.50 2.05
CA PHE A 14 13.23 1.21 0.81
C PHE A 14 13.82 2.48 0.21
N GLU A 15 14.96 2.33 -0.48
CA GLU A 15 15.44 3.36 -1.39
C GLU A 15 14.44 3.62 -2.51
N SER A 16 14.36 4.87 -2.98
CA SER A 16 13.52 5.19 -4.12
C SER A 16 14.08 4.54 -5.40
N ASN A 17 13.21 4.17 -6.34
CA ASN A 17 13.64 3.61 -7.63
C ASN A 17 14.57 4.56 -8.40
N THR A 18 14.46 5.86 -8.15
CA THR A 18 15.32 6.88 -8.75
C THR A 18 16.75 6.77 -8.26
N GLU A 19 16.94 6.34 -7.02
CA GLU A 19 18.28 6.20 -6.41
C GLU A 19 18.97 4.91 -6.84
N ASN A 20 18.23 3.81 -6.99
CA ASN A 20 18.81 2.53 -7.38
C ASN A 20 18.82 2.25 -8.89
N GLY A 21 18.30 3.14 -9.72
CA GLY A 21 18.27 2.95 -11.18
C GLY A 21 17.38 1.79 -11.65
N GLY A 22 16.40 1.39 -10.86
CA GLY A 22 15.50 0.29 -11.16
C GLY A 22 16.17 -1.09 -11.16
N ILE A 23 17.26 -1.27 -10.43
CA ILE A 23 17.94 -2.56 -10.25
C ILE A 23 17.10 -3.41 -9.28
N GLU A 24 17.10 -4.72 -9.50
CA GLU A 24 16.51 -5.66 -8.57
C GLU A 24 17.24 -5.60 -7.21
N MET A 25 16.48 -5.55 -6.13
CA MET A 25 17.06 -5.45 -4.78
C MET A 25 17.54 -6.83 -4.31
N ASP A 26 18.78 -6.90 -3.85
CA ASP A 26 19.40 -8.13 -3.32
C ASP A 26 18.76 -8.60 -2.00
N SER A 27 18.20 -7.68 -1.23
CA SER A 27 17.54 -7.96 0.04
C SER A 27 16.41 -6.97 0.31
N LEU A 28 15.40 -7.46 1.01
CA LEU A 28 14.26 -6.68 1.45
C LEU A 28 14.25 -6.60 2.98
N PRO A 29 13.64 -5.57 3.58
CA PRO A 29 13.40 -5.54 5.01
C PRO A 29 12.63 -6.78 5.48
N GLU A 30 12.97 -7.30 6.67
CA GLU A 30 12.28 -8.48 7.23
C GLU A 30 10.77 -8.28 7.45
N THR A 31 10.33 -7.02 7.55
CA THR A 31 8.93 -6.65 7.72
C THR A 31 8.16 -6.53 6.40
N ALA A 32 8.86 -6.63 5.26
CA ALA A 32 8.22 -6.56 3.95
C ALA A 32 7.55 -7.90 3.61
N GLU A 33 6.24 -7.90 3.51
CA GLU A 33 5.45 -9.05 3.09
C GLU A 33 4.94 -8.84 1.66
N PRO A 34 5.10 -9.83 0.76
CA PRO A 34 4.57 -9.73 -0.59
C PRO A 34 3.05 -9.59 -0.58
N LEU A 35 2.51 -8.80 -1.49
CA LEU A 35 1.07 -8.56 -1.61
C LEU A 35 0.57 -9.02 -2.98
N ALA A 36 -0.16 -10.12 -2.97
CA ALA A 36 -0.79 -10.72 -4.15
C ALA A 36 -2.08 -9.99 -4.55
N ASN A 37 -2.52 -10.27 -5.78
CA ASN A 37 -3.81 -9.83 -6.35
C ASN A 37 -3.97 -8.31 -6.46
N VAL A 38 -2.89 -7.55 -6.41
CA VAL A 38 -2.93 -6.10 -6.63
C VAL A 38 -2.88 -5.80 -8.11
N LYS A 39 -3.87 -5.05 -8.57
CA LYS A 39 -3.98 -4.64 -9.97
C LYS A 39 -3.28 -3.31 -10.20
N PHE A 40 -2.44 -3.27 -11.23
CA PHE A 40 -1.78 -2.05 -11.70
C PHE A 40 -2.17 -1.74 -13.13
N GLN A 41 -2.37 -0.47 -13.42
CA GLN A 41 -2.44 0.06 -14.78
C GLN A 41 -1.13 0.74 -15.12
N VAL A 42 -0.55 0.37 -16.25
CA VAL A 42 0.72 0.92 -16.77
C VAL A 42 0.41 1.60 -18.10
N THR A 43 0.45 2.92 -18.11
CA THR A 43 0.08 3.76 -19.25
C THR A 43 1.31 4.44 -19.82
N LYS A 44 1.52 4.31 -21.14
CA LYS A 44 2.61 5.00 -21.82
C LYS A 44 2.36 6.50 -21.86
N MET A 45 3.42 7.28 -21.59
CA MET A 45 3.40 8.73 -21.63
C MET A 45 4.13 9.23 -22.88
N GLU A 46 3.65 10.35 -23.42
CA GLU A 46 4.31 11.06 -24.50
C GLU A 46 4.35 12.56 -24.22
N GLN A 47 5.43 13.20 -24.66
CA GLN A 47 5.53 14.66 -24.56
C GLN A 47 4.85 15.34 -25.74
N ASP A 48 4.10 16.39 -25.46
CA ASP A 48 3.62 17.30 -26.50
C ASP A 48 4.72 18.29 -26.95
N GLN A 49 4.38 19.14 -27.91
CA GLN A 49 5.32 20.14 -28.45
C GLN A 49 5.79 21.17 -27.41
N ALA A 50 5.05 21.33 -26.32
CA ALA A 50 5.41 22.21 -25.22
C ALA A 50 6.25 21.50 -24.13
N GLY A 51 6.57 20.21 -24.31
CA GLY A 51 7.34 19.41 -23.37
C GLY A 51 6.52 18.86 -22.21
N LYS A 52 5.19 18.99 -22.23
CA LYS A 52 4.31 18.45 -21.21
C LYS A 52 4.04 16.97 -21.46
N TRP A 53 4.16 16.15 -20.41
CA TRP A 53 3.82 14.74 -20.45
C TRP A 53 2.31 14.52 -20.39
N ASN A 54 1.80 13.74 -21.33
CA ASN A 54 0.39 13.38 -21.44
C ASN A 54 0.26 11.86 -21.55
N GLU A 55 -0.82 11.32 -20.99
CA GLU A 55 -1.16 9.91 -21.15
C GLU A 55 -1.57 9.59 -22.58
N THR A 56 -1.11 8.46 -23.08
CA THR A 56 -1.54 7.92 -24.37
C THR A 56 -2.67 6.91 -24.18
N THR A 57 -3.22 6.41 -25.28
CA THR A 57 -4.18 5.29 -25.25
C THR A 57 -3.52 3.92 -25.08
N VAL A 58 -2.18 3.87 -25.02
CA VAL A 58 -1.43 2.63 -24.86
C VAL A 58 -1.28 2.34 -23.38
N SER A 59 -2.08 1.41 -22.89
CA SER A 59 -2.01 0.96 -21.50
C SER A 59 -2.09 -0.57 -21.39
N ARG A 60 -1.54 -1.11 -20.34
CA ARG A 60 -1.64 -2.53 -19.96
C ARG A 60 -2.04 -2.62 -18.50
N THR A 61 -2.88 -3.60 -18.18
CA THR A 61 -3.20 -3.96 -16.81
C THR A 61 -2.46 -5.23 -16.44
N VAL A 62 -1.93 -5.29 -15.23
CA VAL A 62 -1.22 -6.44 -14.69
C VAL A 62 -1.62 -6.64 -13.23
N VAL A 63 -1.59 -7.90 -12.77
CA VAL A 63 -1.95 -8.27 -11.40
C VAL A 63 -0.78 -9.00 -10.76
N THR A 64 -0.49 -8.70 -9.50
CA THR A 64 0.58 -9.37 -8.77
C THR A 64 0.22 -10.81 -8.43
N ASN A 65 1.20 -11.70 -8.54
CA ASN A 65 1.11 -13.10 -8.14
C ASN A 65 1.28 -13.27 -6.61
N GLU A 66 1.32 -14.52 -6.14
CA GLU A 66 1.51 -14.84 -4.71
C GLU A 66 2.83 -14.33 -4.12
N SER A 67 3.85 -14.10 -4.95
CA SER A 67 5.11 -13.49 -4.54
C SER A 67 5.08 -11.95 -4.59
N GLY A 68 3.92 -11.35 -4.85
CA GLY A 68 3.78 -9.91 -5.00
C GLY A 68 4.34 -9.35 -6.31
N GLU A 69 4.63 -10.20 -7.30
CA GLU A 69 5.28 -9.81 -8.54
C GLU A 69 4.31 -9.70 -9.71
N ALA A 70 4.49 -8.65 -10.52
CA ALA A 70 3.82 -8.50 -11.80
C ALA A 70 4.83 -8.13 -12.89
N VAL A 71 4.94 -8.98 -13.90
CA VAL A 71 5.91 -8.82 -14.99
C VAL A 71 5.21 -8.28 -16.22
N LEU A 72 5.78 -7.21 -16.80
CA LEU A 72 5.38 -6.67 -18.10
C LEU A 72 6.55 -6.84 -19.07
N GLU A 73 6.41 -7.75 -19.99
CA GLU A 73 7.39 -7.99 -21.04
C GLU A 73 7.11 -7.12 -22.28
N ASP A 74 8.14 -6.90 -23.08
CA ASP A 74 8.06 -6.21 -24.38
C ASP A 74 7.41 -4.83 -24.32
N LEU A 75 7.72 -4.04 -23.27
CA LEU A 75 7.32 -2.65 -23.21
C LEU A 75 8.19 -1.83 -24.18
N PRO A 76 7.57 -1.06 -25.10
CA PRO A 76 8.31 -0.09 -25.91
C PRO A 76 9.09 0.89 -25.04
N LEU A 77 10.23 1.36 -25.52
CA LEU A 77 11.01 2.37 -24.80
C LEU A 77 10.18 3.63 -24.57
N GLY A 78 10.35 4.23 -23.40
CA GLY A 78 9.66 5.46 -23.04
C GLY A 78 9.34 5.59 -21.55
N ARG A 79 8.57 6.61 -21.23
CA ARG A 79 8.07 6.86 -19.87
C ARG A 79 6.69 6.24 -19.70
N TYR A 80 6.48 5.68 -18.55
CA TYR A 80 5.21 5.08 -18.15
C TYR A 80 4.71 5.65 -16.83
N LYS A 81 3.41 5.88 -16.75
CA LYS A 81 2.69 6.11 -15.50
C LYS A 81 2.21 4.75 -14.98
N VAL A 82 2.51 4.46 -13.74
CA VAL A 82 2.09 3.25 -13.04
C VAL A 82 1.10 3.65 -11.95
N GLU A 83 -0.11 3.11 -12.01
CA GLU A 83 -1.19 3.37 -11.06
C GLU A 83 -1.65 2.08 -10.43
N GLU A 84 -1.74 2.07 -9.12
CA GLU A 84 -2.39 0.99 -8.38
C GLU A 84 -3.91 1.17 -8.44
N LEU A 85 -4.62 0.16 -8.90
CA LEU A 85 -6.08 0.17 -9.03
C LEU A 85 -6.79 -0.55 -7.87
N GLY A 86 -6.03 -1.10 -6.91
CA GLY A 86 -6.53 -1.89 -5.81
C GLY A 86 -6.45 -3.41 -6.04
N LEU A 87 -7.16 -4.19 -5.24
CA LEU A 87 -7.19 -5.64 -5.37
C LEU A 87 -8.03 -6.08 -6.57
N ASP A 88 -7.58 -7.13 -7.24
CA ASP A 88 -8.40 -7.81 -8.24
C ASP A 88 -9.40 -8.72 -7.54
N SER A 89 -10.60 -8.23 -7.31
CA SER A 89 -11.70 -8.92 -6.64
C SER A 89 -12.34 -10.04 -7.47
N SER A 90 -11.70 -10.50 -8.53
CA SER A 90 -12.23 -11.57 -9.39
C SER A 90 -12.42 -12.91 -8.66
N ASP A 91 -11.80 -13.09 -7.50
CA ASP A 91 -11.93 -14.28 -6.64
C ASP A 91 -13.01 -14.18 -5.57
N GLY A 92 -13.73 -13.04 -5.50
CA GLY A 92 -14.79 -12.81 -4.52
C GLY A 92 -14.29 -12.61 -3.08
N SER A 93 -12.99 -12.43 -2.87
CA SER A 93 -12.48 -12.06 -1.55
C SER A 93 -12.69 -10.56 -1.31
N ASP A 94 -13.57 -10.24 -0.36
CA ASP A 94 -13.78 -8.88 0.14
C ASP A 94 -12.61 -8.36 1.02
N ALA A 95 -11.42 -8.87 0.83
CA ALA A 95 -10.22 -8.36 1.48
C ALA A 95 -9.87 -7.00 0.89
N VAL A 96 -10.63 -6.01 1.29
CA VAL A 96 -10.39 -4.59 0.99
C VAL A 96 -9.06 -4.23 1.64
N LEU A 97 -8.06 -3.89 0.84
CA LEU A 97 -6.87 -3.22 1.35
C LEU A 97 -7.32 -2.00 2.15
N PRO A 98 -6.72 -1.70 3.31
CA PRO A 98 -7.11 -0.57 4.15
C PRO A 98 -7.25 0.75 3.40
N ASN A 99 -6.64 0.83 2.23
CA ASN A 99 -6.54 2.03 1.40
C ASN A 99 -7.57 2.10 0.25
N GLU A 100 -8.39 1.08 0.03
CA GLU A 100 -9.30 1.05 -1.13
C GLU A 100 -10.52 1.98 -1.02
N LYS A 101 -10.87 2.45 0.17
CA LYS A 101 -12.11 3.22 0.37
C LYS A 101 -11.97 4.73 0.30
N ASP A 102 -10.75 5.25 0.27
CA ASP A 102 -10.51 6.68 0.11
C ASP A 102 -9.61 6.89 -1.11
N ASP A 103 -10.11 7.59 -2.12
CA ASP A 103 -9.38 8.01 -3.34
C ASP A 103 -8.03 8.70 -3.07
N ALA A 104 -7.76 9.05 -1.81
CA ALA A 104 -6.55 9.70 -1.35
C ALA A 104 -5.42 8.72 -0.94
N MET A 105 -5.69 7.43 -0.80
CA MET A 105 -4.76 6.46 -0.22
C MET A 105 -4.41 5.27 -1.13
N VAL A 106 -5.02 5.15 -2.30
CA VAL A 106 -4.47 4.33 -3.39
C VAL A 106 -3.11 4.92 -3.71
N GLY A 107 -2.06 4.10 -3.70
CA GLY A 107 -0.69 4.57 -3.84
C GLY A 107 -0.58 5.58 -4.97
N LYS A 108 0.00 6.75 -4.69
CA LYS A 108 0.13 7.80 -5.72
C LYS A 108 0.73 7.20 -6.96
N ALA A 109 0.14 7.50 -8.12
CA ALA A 109 0.73 7.11 -9.39
C ALA A 109 2.19 7.57 -9.44
N PHE A 110 3.06 6.71 -9.88
CA PHE A 110 4.47 7.03 -10.07
C PHE A 110 4.89 6.83 -11.52
N TYR A 111 6.04 7.36 -11.86
CA TYR A 111 6.54 7.32 -13.24
C TYR A 111 7.80 6.46 -13.31
N VAL A 112 7.90 5.69 -14.40
CA VAL A 112 9.02 4.78 -14.68
C VAL A 112 9.50 5.02 -16.10
N ASP A 113 10.80 5.21 -16.27
CA ASP A 113 11.42 5.25 -17.57
C ASP A 113 11.97 3.85 -17.95
N VAL A 114 11.75 3.42 -19.18
CA VAL A 114 12.30 2.19 -19.73
C VAL A 114 13.08 2.56 -21.01
N PRO A 115 14.43 2.45 -21.00
CA PRO A 115 15.29 2.04 -19.89
C PRO A 115 15.37 3.12 -18.79
N MET A 116 15.75 2.69 -17.58
CA MET A 116 16.11 3.59 -16.49
C MET A 116 17.62 3.78 -16.44
N THR A 117 18.07 5.02 -16.17
CA THR A 117 19.49 5.29 -15.98
C THR A 117 19.89 4.84 -14.57
N GLN A 118 20.97 4.05 -14.47
CA GLN A 118 21.50 3.61 -13.19
C GLN A 118 22.18 4.74 -12.41
N ALA A 119 22.53 4.49 -11.15
CA ALA A 119 23.15 5.45 -10.26
C ALA A 119 24.49 6.03 -10.76
N ASP A 120 25.19 5.32 -11.66
CA ASP A 120 26.41 5.81 -12.32
C ASP A 120 26.17 6.93 -13.34
N GLY A 121 24.90 7.21 -13.66
CA GLY A 121 24.50 8.23 -14.62
C GLY A 121 24.77 7.90 -16.09
N GLN A 122 25.27 6.71 -16.41
CA GLN A 122 25.70 6.31 -17.76
C GLN A 122 25.09 4.98 -18.23
N THR A 123 24.97 4.01 -17.34
CA THR A 123 24.44 2.69 -17.67
C THR A 123 22.92 2.69 -17.75
N LEU A 124 22.39 2.10 -18.82
CA LEU A 124 20.95 1.96 -19.01
C LEU A 124 20.48 0.57 -18.57
N ASN A 125 19.48 0.55 -17.69
CA ASN A 125 18.81 -0.66 -17.23
C ASN A 125 17.52 -0.86 -18.03
N TYR A 126 17.46 -1.92 -18.81
CA TYR A 126 16.27 -2.32 -19.58
C TYR A 126 15.36 -3.28 -18.81
N ASN A 127 15.89 -3.94 -17.79
CA ASN A 127 15.12 -4.79 -16.87
C ASN A 127 14.81 -4.02 -15.59
N VAL A 128 13.82 -3.16 -15.68
CA VAL A 128 13.49 -2.23 -14.59
C VAL A 128 12.62 -2.92 -13.55
N HIS A 129 13.05 -2.86 -12.28
CA HIS A 129 12.34 -3.33 -11.11
C HIS A 129 11.85 -2.14 -10.27
N VAL A 130 10.60 -2.18 -9.84
CA VAL A 130 9.98 -1.14 -9.01
C VAL A 130 9.28 -1.78 -7.81
N TYR A 131 9.33 -1.11 -6.66
CA TYR A 131 8.90 -1.65 -5.36
C TYR A 131 7.83 -0.76 -4.69
N PRO A 132 6.61 -0.67 -5.24
CA PRO A 132 5.53 0.04 -4.57
C PRO A 132 5.13 -0.67 -3.27
N LYS A 133 4.87 0.10 -2.23
CA LYS A 133 4.57 -0.38 -0.88
C LYS A 133 3.27 0.19 -0.38
N ASN A 134 2.50 -0.62 0.37
CA ASN A 134 1.37 -0.15 1.16
C ASN A 134 1.69 -0.29 2.64
N GLU A 135 1.35 0.74 3.41
CA GLU A 135 1.37 0.67 4.86
C GLU A 135 0.18 -0.17 5.35
N VAL A 136 0.45 -1.11 6.22
CA VAL A 136 -0.58 -1.93 6.86
C VAL A 136 -0.74 -1.48 8.29
N LEU A 137 -1.94 -1.03 8.62
CA LEU A 137 -2.29 -0.76 10.00
C LEU A 137 -2.61 -2.07 10.70
N SER A 138 -1.87 -2.36 11.77
CA SER A 138 -2.23 -3.46 12.66
C SER A 138 -3.38 -3.03 13.57
N ILE A 139 -4.38 -3.90 13.69
CA ILE A 139 -5.38 -3.82 14.74
C ILE A 139 -5.40 -5.14 15.49
N GLU A 140 -5.24 -5.07 16.81
CA GLU A 140 -5.30 -6.23 17.68
C GLU A 140 -6.38 -6.04 18.73
N LYS A 141 -7.05 -7.14 19.06
CA LYS A 141 -8.05 -7.18 20.13
C LYS A 141 -7.65 -8.23 21.15
N ASP A 142 -7.52 -7.77 22.37
CA ASP A 142 -7.18 -8.60 23.54
C ASP A 142 -8.32 -8.58 24.54
N VAL A 143 -8.33 -9.56 25.43
CA VAL A 143 -9.31 -9.66 26.50
C VAL A 143 -8.58 -9.67 27.86
N THR A 144 -9.09 -8.89 28.80
CA THR A 144 -8.58 -8.74 30.17
C THR A 144 -7.24 -8.03 30.27
N TYR A 145 -6.20 -8.46 29.52
CA TYR A 145 -4.87 -7.83 29.48
C TYR A 145 -4.23 -7.99 28.10
N VAL A 146 -3.24 -7.14 27.83
CA VAL A 146 -2.52 -7.11 26.55
C VAL A 146 -1.88 -8.46 26.23
N GLY A 147 -2.10 -8.93 24.99
CA GLY A 147 -1.58 -10.19 24.49
C GLY A 147 -2.46 -11.42 24.81
N ASN A 148 -3.51 -11.24 25.59
CA ASN A 148 -4.43 -12.32 25.90
C ASN A 148 -5.56 -12.42 24.88
N LYS A 149 -5.58 -13.46 24.09
CA LYS A 149 -6.59 -13.67 23.02
C LYS A 149 -7.82 -14.45 23.46
N HIS A 150 -7.75 -15.12 24.61
CA HIS A 150 -8.81 -16.00 25.12
C HIS A 150 -8.97 -15.87 26.64
N ASP A 151 -10.20 -15.77 27.10
CA ASP A 151 -10.51 -15.80 28.53
C ASP A 151 -11.87 -16.45 28.76
N SER A 152 -12.12 -16.91 29.98
CA SER A 152 -13.38 -17.53 30.41
C SER A 152 -13.99 -16.71 31.52
N PHE A 153 -15.28 -16.41 31.42
CA PHE A 153 -16.00 -15.57 32.36
C PHE A 153 -17.29 -16.25 32.81
N ASP A 154 -17.63 -16.00 34.05
CA ASP A 154 -18.93 -16.41 34.56
C ASP A 154 -20.05 -15.46 34.05
N MET A 155 -21.29 -15.97 34.08
CA MET A 155 -22.43 -15.15 33.71
C MET A 155 -22.54 -13.94 34.65
N GLN A 156 -22.74 -12.75 34.06
CA GLN A 156 -22.87 -11.46 34.75
C GLN A 156 -21.52 -10.82 35.19
N GLU A 157 -20.37 -11.42 34.89
CA GLU A 157 -19.09 -10.73 35.07
C GLU A 157 -18.88 -9.63 34.04
N ASN A 158 -18.19 -8.58 34.44
CA ASN A 158 -17.75 -7.53 33.55
C ASN A 158 -16.44 -7.93 32.88
N GLN A 159 -16.42 -7.82 31.56
CA GLN A 159 -15.28 -8.16 30.73
C GLN A 159 -14.70 -6.91 30.11
N THR A 160 -13.36 -6.79 30.14
CA THR A 160 -12.65 -5.69 29.47
C THR A 160 -12.04 -6.19 28.18
N TRP A 161 -12.27 -5.46 27.12
CA TRP A 161 -11.65 -5.66 25.83
C TRP A 161 -10.66 -4.53 25.56
N ILE A 162 -9.49 -4.87 25.07
CA ILE A 162 -8.45 -3.91 24.74
C ILE A 162 -8.25 -3.96 23.22
N ILE A 163 -8.39 -2.83 22.55
CA ILE A 163 -8.15 -2.72 21.12
C ILE A 163 -6.90 -1.86 20.94
N HIS A 164 -5.87 -2.46 20.34
CA HIS A 164 -4.65 -1.78 19.94
C HIS A 164 -4.73 -1.51 18.44
N THR A 165 -4.48 -0.29 18.05
CA THR A 165 -4.41 0.07 16.65
C THR A 165 -3.28 1.06 16.43
N ALA A 166 -2.52 0.87 15.36
CA ALA A 166 -1.54 1.84 14.93
C ALA A 166 -2.25 3.05 14.31
N ILE A 167 -1.76 4.24 14.62
CA ILE A 167 -2.20 5.45 13.92
C ILE A 167 -1.31 5.60 12.70
N PRO A 168 -1.88 5.74 11.48
CA PRO A 168 -1.08 5.95 10.27
C PRO A 168 -0.17 7.16 10.41
N GLY A 169 1.09 7.04 10.01
CA GLY A 169 2.05 8.15 10.03
C GLY A 169 1.58 9.35 9.19
N ASN A 170 0.80 9.08 8.16
CA ASN A 170 0.25 10.08 7.23
C ASN A 170 -1.13 10.65 7.63
N ILE A 171 -1.64 10.34 8.81
CA ILE A 171 -2.96 10.83 9.28
C ILE A 171 -3.02 12.37 9.38
N ALA A 172 -1.86 12.99 9.52
CA ALA A 172 -1.70 14.45 9.62
C ALA A 172 -0.63 14.92 8.62
N LEU A 173 -0.91 14.79 7.33
CA LEU A 173 -0.04 15.38 6.29
C LEU A 173 -0.19 16.90 6.30
N THR A 174 0.94 17.61 6.22
CA THR A 174 0.94 19.02 5.89
C THR A 174 0.78 19.18 4.37
N ASN A 175 -0.18 20.00 3.98
CA ASN A 175 -0.30 20.42 2.59
C ASN A 175 0.77 21.47 2.23
N ASP A 176 0.90 21.82 0.94
CA ASP A 176 1.92 22.74 0.42
C ASP A 176 1.92 24.14 1.06
N ASN A 177 0.85 24.53 1.76
CA ASN A 177 0.75 25.81 2.48
C ASN A 177 1.04 25.67 3.98
N GLY A 178 1.49 24.51 4.45
CA GLY A 178 1.86 24.26 5.85
C GLY A 178 0.67 24.00 6.80
N SER A 179 -0.53 23.87 6.27
CA SER A 179 -1.70 23.45 7.06
C SER A 179 -1.77 21.92 7.12
N TYR A 180 -2.23 21.38 8.24
CA TYR A 180 -2.47 19.95 8.34
C TYR A 180 -3.73 19.56 7.56
N ASP A 181 -3.59 18.60 6.65
CA ASP A 181 -4.76 17.89 6.14
C ASP A 181 -5.21 16.91 7.23
N THR A 182 -6.33 17.22 7.85
CA THR A 182 -6.92 16.31 8.82
C THR A 182 -7.46 15.07 8.08
N ALA A 183 -7.12 13.89 8.57
CA ALA A 183 -7.78 12.66 8.13
C ALA A 183 -9.31 12.88 8.23
N LYS A 184 -10.01 12.61 7.15
CA LYS A 184 -11.46 12.81 7.10
C LYS A 184 -12.18 11.94 8.11
N LEU A 185 -11.65 10.75 8.39
CA LEU A 185 -12.19 9.83 9.40
C LEU A 185 -11.16 8.76 9.78
N TYR A 186 -10.81 8.69 11.07
CA TYR A 186 -10.18 7.51 11.66
C TYR A 186 -11.22 6.81 12.53
N LYS A 187 -11.66 5.61 12.12
CA LYS A 187 -12.75 4.90 12.77
C LYS A 187 -12.34 3.45 13.05
N VAL A 188 -12.44 3.06 14.30
CA VAL A 188 -12.39 1.66 14.72
C VAL A 188 -13.81 1.15 14.91
N THR A 189 -14.14 0.02 14.33
CA THR A 189 -15.46 -0.61 14.46
C THR A 189 -15.29 -2.02 15.02
N ASP A 190 -15.97 -2.30 16.12
CA ASP A 190 -16.03 -3.63 16.70
C ASP A 190 -17.50 -4.11 16.73
N LYS A 191 -17.71 -5.36 16.32
CA LYS A 191 -19.02 -5.99 16.38
C LYS A 191 -19.08 -6.89 17.62
N ILE A 192 -19.80 -6.43 18.62
CA ILE A 192 -20.00 -7.17 19.87
C ILE A 192 -21.03 -8.28 19.61
N ASP A 193 -20.78 -9.49 20.16
CA ASP A 193 -21.74 -10.59 20.09
C ASP A 193 -23.06 -10.21 20.75
N SER A 194 -24.17 -10.74 20.23
CA SER A 194 -25.51 -10.45 20.71
C SER A 194 -25.82 -10.90 22.15
N GLN A 195 -25.01 -11.80 22.69
CA GLN A 195 -25.10 -12.27 24.08
C GLN A 195 -24.41 -11.32 25.07
N LEU A 196 -23.63 -10.35 24.58
CA LEU A 196 -22.92 -9.38 25.38
C LEU A 196 -23.65 -8.03 25.41
N THR A 197 -23.54 -7.35 26.54
CA THR A 197 -24.09 -5.99 26.69
C THR A 197 -22.97 -5.01 26.88
N TYR A 198 -22.86 -4.04 25.99
CA TYR A 198 -21.89 -2.96 26.14
C TYR A 198 -22.25 -2.07 27.33
N LYS A 199 -21.29 -1.91 28.25
CA LYS A 199 -21.48 -1.13 29.49
C LYS A 199 -21.05 0.34 29.37
N GLY A 200 -20.44 0.73 28.28
CA GLY A 200 -19.80 2.03 28.13
C GLY A 200 -18.33 2.00 28.60
N ASN A 201 -17.69 3.17 28.68
CA ASN A 201 -16.30 3.36 29.06
C ASN A 201 -15.29 2.91 27.98
N ILE A 202 -15.14 3.77 26.95
CA ILE A 202 -13.90 3.78 26.15
C ILE A 202 -12.96 4.76 26.88
N VAL A 203 -11.79 4.27 27.26
CA VAL A 203 -10.75 5.06 27.99
C VAL A 203 -9.64 5.35 27.00
#